data_c8c3681e94dbadbef9ce839d51931671
#
_entry.id   c8c3681e94dbadbef9ce839d51931671
#
_cell.length_a   1.000
_cell.length_b   1.000
_cell.length_c   1.000
_cell.angle_alpha   90.00
_cell.angle_beta   90.00
_cell.angle_gamma   90.00
#
_symmetry.space_group_name_H-M   'P 1'
#
loop_
_entity.id
_entity.type
_entity.pdbx_description
1 polymer ?
#
loop_
_entity_poly.entity_id
_entity_poly.type
_entity_poly.pdbx_seq_one_letter_code
_entity_poly.pdbx_strand_id
1 'polypeptide(L)'
;MKLICFPHAGGFAFYFNFIKQIETLAKEDVFLYEYPGRGYQAKEPSARSLMAIAQTAAARIADFVGDEPFCIFGHSMGAFVAYETEVLLEADYGKRAARLILSGQHPPVCFQPHHYGFGSEEELNGYLMKLGGFPEEVQTNLQMFRMLFTVCRDDIRLLEQYRPTCDVVQAETVVLCGDDDAEVGDTEELVLWRESAPNLLEVKIFTGTHFYMREQEADFLHYIQQTIEGETAV
;
A
#
# COMPACT_ATOMS: atom_id res chain seq x y z
N MET A 1 -4.54 19.57 3.58
CA MET A 1 -3.92 18.24 3.84
C MET A 1 -3.97 17.43 2.57
N LYS A 2 -2.85 16.85 2.12
CA LYS A 2 -2.82 15.98 0.94
C LYS A 2 -2.75 14.52 1.32
N LEU A 3 -3.31 13.62 0.51
CA LEU A 3 -3.27 12.19 0.74
C LEU A 3 -2.73 11.46 -0.49
N ILE A 4 -1.69 10.68 -0.29
CA ILE A 4 -1.07 9.85 -1.32
C ILE A 4 -1.44 8.39 -1.07
N CYS A 5 -1.88 7.66 -2.11
CA CYS A 5 -2.29 6.27 -1.96
C CYS A 5 -1.51 5.35 -2.91
N PHE A 6 -0.88 4.31 -2.36
CA PHE A 6 -0.15 3.27 -3.09
C PHE A 6 -0.95 1.96 -3.13
N PRO A 7 -1.28 1.43 -4.31
CA PRO A 7 -2.07 0.21 -4.44
C PRO A 7 -1.26 -1.06 -4.16
N HIS A 8 -2.00 -2.16 -3.95
CA HIS A 8 -1.49 -3.52 -3.83
C HIS A 8 -0.86 -4.03 -5.14
N ALA A 9 -0.21 -5.18 -5.10
CA ALA A 9 0.31 -5.87 -6.30
C ALA A 9 -0.82 -6.14 -7.29
N GLY A 10 -0.63 -5.80 -8.56
CA GLY A 10 -1.67 -5.86 -9.59
C GLY A 10 -2.68 -4.72 -9.55
N GLY A 11 -2.65 -3.90 -8.51
CA GLY A 11 -3.55 -2.76 -8.34
C GLY A 11 -3.25 -1.61 -9.32
N PHE A 12 -4.31 -0.86 -9.63
CA PHE A 12 -4.27 0.38 -10.40
C PHE A 12 -4.70 1.54 -9.51
N ALA A 13 -4.28 2.75 -9.86
CA ALA A 13 -4.64 3.96 -9.11
C ALA A 13 -6.14 4.07 -8.87
N PHE A 14 -6.97 3.71 -9.86
CA PHE A 14 -8.43 3.81 -9.75
C PHE A 14 -9.05 2.91 -8.67
N TYR A 15 -8.33 1.88 -8.18
CA TYR A 15 -8.82 1.03 -7.10
C TYR A 15 -9.20 1.85 -5.86
N PHE A 16 -8.44 2.91 -5.58
CA PHE A 16 -8.68 3.79 -4.44
C PHE A 16 -9.58 5.00 -4.73
N ASN A 17 -10.29 5.03 -5.87
CA ASN A 17 -11.19 6.15 -6.16
C ASN A 17 -12.25 6.40 -5.08
N PHE A 18 -12.63 5.36 -4.31
CA PHE A 18 -13.56 5.50 -3.21
C PHE A 18 -13.03 6.40 -2.07
N ILE A 19 -11.72 6.51 -1.88
CA ILE A 19 -11.10 7.41 -0.89
C ILE A 19 -11.46 8.88 -1.17
N LYS A 20 -11.72 9.25 -2.43
CA LYS A 20 -12.18 10.59 -2.80
C LYS A 20 -13.58 10.95 -2.32
N GLN A 21 -14.24 10.04 -1.61
CA GLN A 21 -15.50 10.29 -0.91
C GLN A 21 -15.29 10.90 0.49
N ILE A 22 -14.06 10.95 1.01
CA ILE A 22 -13.75 11.62 2.28
C ILE A 22 -14.05 13.11 2.11
N GLU A 23 -15.04 13.60 2.86
CA GLU A 23 -15.61 14.94 2.68
C GLU A 23 -14.63 16.06 3.01
N THR A 24 -13.69 15.81 3.91
CA THR A 24 -12.68 16.79 4.36
C THR A 24 -11.48 16.94 3.43
N LEU A 25 -11.40 16.11 2.38
CA LEU A 25 -10.36 16.18 1.36
C LEU A 25 -10.92 16.69 0.03
N ALA A 26 -10.29 17.72 -0.52
CA ALA A 26 -10.54 18.08 -1.90
C ALA A 26 -10.02 16.96 -2.84
N LYS A 27 -10.73 16.70 -3.94
CA LYS A 27 -10.36 15.60 -4.84
C LYS A 27 -8.98 15.78 -5.46
N GLU A 28 -8.56 17.00 -5.70
CA GLU A 28 -7.23 17.40 -6.18
C GLU A 28 -6.13 17.19 -5.16
N ASP A 29 -6.46 17.07 -3.87
CA ASP A 29 -5.52 16.78 -2.79
C ASP A 29 -5.26 15.29 -2.60
N VAL A 30 -5.98 14.42 -3.34
CA VAL A 30 -5.81 12.98 -3.30
C VAL A 30 -4.99 12.51 -4.51
N PHE A 31 -3.75 12.10 -4.26
CA PHE A 31 -2.85 11.54 -5.28
C PHE A 31 -2.89 10.02 -5.24
N LEU A 32 -3.67 9.42 -6.17
CA LEU A 32 -3.69 7.98 -6.35
C LEU A 32 -2.51 7.59 -7.25
N TYR A 33 -1.49 6.99 -6.64
CA TYR A 33 -0.26 6.64 -7.37
C TYR A 33 -0.52 5.50 -8.35
N GLU A 34 -0.06 5.67 -9.60
CA GLU A 34 -0.06 4.60 -10.60
C GLU A 34 1.36 4.08 -10.77
N TYR A 35 1.52 2.77 -10.76
CA TYR A 35 2.83 2.19 -11.02
C TYR A 35 3.20 2.27 -12.50
N PRO A 36 4.49 2.39 -12.86
CA PRO A 36 4.93 2.42 -14.24
C PRO A 36 4.49 1.18 -15.04
N GLY A 37 4.20 1.35 -16.32
CA GLY A 37 3.79 0.27 -17.22
C GLY A 37 2.30 -0.04 -17.25
N ARG A 38 1.46 0.71 -16.48
CA ARG A 38 0.01 0.50 -16.44
C ARG A 38 -0.78 1.80 -16.36
N GLY A 39 -2.10 1.72 -16.54
CA GLY A 39 -3.04 2.83 -16.38
C GLY A 39 -2.59 4.08 -17.12
N TYR A 40 -2.56 5.22 -16.44
CA TYR A 40 -2.10 6.47 -17.04
C TYR A 40 -0.57 6.54 -17.21
N GLN A 41 0.20 5.60 -16.64
CA GLN A 41 1.63 5.41 -16.86
C GLN A 41 1.96 4.26 -17.82
N ALA A 42 1.01 3.79 -18.63
CA ALA A 42 1.21 2.65 -19.55
C ALA A 42 2.32 2.85 -20.60
N LYS A 43 2.76 4.09 -20.85
CA LYS A 43 3.87 4.39 -21.76
C LYS A 43 5.24 4.31 -21.12
N GLU A 44 5.29 4.31 -19.80
CA GLU A 44 6.53 4.15 -19.05
C GLU A 44 6.92 2.68 -19.02
N PRO A 45 8.21 2.34 -19.05
CA PRO A 45 8.63 0.96 -18.84
C PRO A 45 8.26 0.49 -17.44
N SER A 46 7.87 -0.77 -17.30
CA SER A 46 7.58 -1.37 -15.98
C SER A 46 8.77 -1.22 -15.03
N ALA A 47 8.47 -1.04 -13.75
CA ALA A 47 9.49 -0.89 -12.73
C ALA A 47 10.37 -2.14 -12.62
N ARG A 48 11.64 -1.94 -12.30
CA ARG A 48 12.63 -3.02 -12.15
C ARG A 48 12.80 -3.48 -10.70
N SER A 49 12.36 -2.69 -9.75
CA SER A 49 12.41 -3.00 -8.32
C SER A 49 11.41 -2.11 -7.57
N LEU A 50 11.04 -2.55 -6.38
CA LEU A 50 10.21 -1.80 -5.45
C LEU A 50 10.87 -0.47 -5.05
N MET A 51 12.16 -0.51 -4.81
CA MET A 51 12.96 0.68 -4.51
C MET A 51 12.96 1.69 -5.67
N ALA A 52 13.00 1.26 -6.93
CA ALA A 52 12.91 2.17 -8.08
C ALA A 52 11.53 2.86 -8.15
N ILE A 53 10.46 2.17 -7.72
CA ILE A 53 9.14 2.78 -7.57
C ILE A 53 9.18 3.84 -6.47
N ALA A 54 9.72 3.51 -5.29
CA ALA A 54 9.80 4.42 -4.15
C ALA A 54 10.62 5.68 -4.47
N GLN A 55 11.76 5.55 -5.15
CA GLN A 55 12.58 6.68 -5.59
C GLN A 55 11.81 7.63 -6.52
N THR A 56 11.10 7.09 -7.51
CA THR A 56 10.29 7.89 -8.42
C THR A 56 9.11 8.52 -7.70
N ALA A 57 8.50 7.79 -6.77
CA ALA A 57 7.39 8.27 -5.96
C ALA A 57 7.81 9.43 -5.05
N ALA A 58 8.95 9.30 -4.34
CA ALA A 58 9.45 10.34 -3.45
C ALA A 58 9.64 11.68 -4.19
N ALA A 59 10.27 11.67 -5.37
CA ALA A 59 10.44 12.87 -6.18
C ALA A 59 9.08 13.50 -6.58
N ARG A 60 8.14 12.70 -7.08
CA ARG A 60 6.81 13.19 -7.49
C ARG A 60 5.98 13.70 -6.32
N ILE A 61 6.07 13.03 -5.17
CA ILE A 61 5.34 13.44 -3.97
C ILE A 61 5.94 14.73 -3.42
N ALA A 62 7.26 14.87 -3.37
CA ALA A 62 7.92 16.09 -2.92
C ALA A 62 7.46 17.31 -3.75
N ASP A 63 7.31 17.15 -5.07
CA ASP A 63 6.78 18.19 -5.95
C ASP A 63 5.27 18.43 -5.72
N PHE A 64 4.49 17.35 -5.57
CA PHE A 64 3.04 17.45 -5.40
C PHE A 64 2.64 18.11 -4.09
N VAL A 65 3.31 17.75 -2.99
CA VAL A 65 2.95 18.28 -1.67
C VAL A 65 3.46 19.71 -1.45
N GLY A 66 4.54 20.11 -2.09
CA GLY A 66 5.16 21.41 -1.82
C GLY A 66 5.47 21.56 -0.33
N ASP A 67 4.95 22.61 0.31
CA ASP A 67 5.08 22.84 1.75
C ASP A 67 3.79 22.47 2.54
N GLU A 68 2.82 21.84 1.88
CA GLU A 68 1.56 21.43 2.52
C GLU A 68 1.74 20.15 3.35
N PRO A 69 1.04 20.02 4.48
CA PRO A 69 1.01 18.79 5.24
C PRO A 69 0.35 17.67 4.43
N PHE A 70 0.87 16.46 4.57
CA PHE A 70 0.41 15.32 3.80
C PHE A 70 0.42 14.02 4.62
N CYS A 71 -0.38 13.05 4.16
CA CYS A 71 -0.40 11.69 4.66
C CYS A 71 -0.10 10.72 3.51
N ILE A 72 0.47 9.56 3.85
CA ILE A 72 0.72 8.48 2.89
C ILE A 72 -0.05 7.24 3.36
N PHE A 73 -0.81 6.65 2.45
CA PHE A 73 -1.47 5.36 2.63
C PHE A 73 -0.90 4.34 1.64
N GLY A 74 -0.53 3.17 2.12
CA GLY A 74 -0.12 2.05 1.27
C GLY A 74 -0.75 0.75 1.72
N HIS A 75 -1.23 -0.07 0.76
CA HIS A 75 -1.83 -1.36 1.03
C HIS A 75 -1.05 -2.51 0.39
N SER A 76 -0.79 -3.58 1.14
CA SER A 76 -0.08 -4.77 0.66
C SER A 76 1.32 -4.39 0.12
N MET A 77 1.67 -4.71 -1.13
CA MET A 77 2.89 -4.20 -1.76
C MET A 77 3.03 -2.68 -1.60
N GLY A 78 1.91 -1.95 -1.71
CA GLY A 78 1.89 -0.50 -1.54
C GLY A 78 2.31 -0.03 -0.14
N ALA A 79 2.19 -0.86 0.89
CA ALA A 79 2.68 -0.52 2.23
C ALA A 79 4.21 -0.45 2.25
N PHE A 80 4.91 -1.37 1.58
CA PHE A 80 6.36 -1.26 1.43
C PHE A 80 6.78 -0.10 0.54
N VAL A 81 6.04 0.15 -0.56
CA VAL A 81 6.32 1.35 -1.39
C VAL A 81 6.13 2.62 -0.58
N ALA A 82 5.08 2.72 0.24
CA ALA A 82 4.82 3.86 1.12
C ALA A 82 5.94 4.05 2.15
N TYR A 83 6.34 2.97 2.81
CA TYR A 83 7.43 2.98 3.80
C TYR A 83 8.76 3.43 3.19
N GLU A 84 9.22 2.80 2.11
CA GLU A 84 10.48 3.17 1.45
C GLU A 84 10.42 4.59 0.85
N THR A 85 9.23 5.03 0.41
CA THR A 85 9.02 6.40 -0.06
C THR A 85 9.18 7.41 1.09
N GLU A 86 8.63 7.11 2.27
CA GLU A 86 8.77 7.96 3.46
C GLU A 86 10.23 8.03 3.92
N VAL A 87 10.97 6.90 3.94
CA VAL A 87 12.41 6.88 4.21
C VAL A 87 13.14 7.88 3.30
N LEU A 88 12.86 7.84 2.01
CA LEU A 88 13.49 8.75 1.03
C LEU A 88 13.04 10.21 1.20
N LEU A 89 11.75 10.45 1.50
CA LEU A 89 11.24 11.80 1.74
C LEU A 89 11.90 12.45 2.95
N GLU A 90 12.08 11.72 4.04
CA GLU A 90 12.76 12.22 5.23
C GLU A 90 14.26 12.43 4.97
N ALA A 91 14.94 11.49 4.31
CA ALA A 91 16.38 11.52 4.10
C ALA A 91 16.82 12.53 3.03
N ASP A 92 16.16 12.54 1.87
CA ASP A 92 16.65 13.24 0.68
C ASP A 92 15.91 14.56 0.41
N TYR A 93 14.66 14.68 0.88
CA TYR A 93 13.80 15.84 0.59
C TYR A 93 13.50 16.69 1.83
N GLY A 94 13.87 16.23 3.04
CA GLY A 94 13.56 16.92 4.29
C GLY A 94 12.06 17.07 4.54
N LYS A 95 11.26 16.15 3.97
CA LYS A 95 9.79 16.12 4.10
C LYS A 95 9.38 14.89 4.92
N ARG A 96 8.33 15.07 5.71
CA ARG A 96 7.80 14.01 6.57
C ARG A 96 6.28 14.00 6.48
N ALA A 97 5.71 12.83 6.28
CA ALA A 97 4.26 12.65 6.36
C ALA A 97 3.76 12.96 7.78
N ALA A 98 2.64 13.65 7.87
CA ALA A 98 1.93 13.83 9.15
C ALA A 98 1.41 12.48 9.67
N ARG A 99 1.00 11.60 8.74
CA ARG A 99 0.65 10.20 9.02
C ARG A 99 1.16 9.29 7.92
N LEU A 100 1.83 8.20 8.33
CA LEU A 100 2.15 7.05 7.48
C LEU A 100 1.19 5.92 7.84
N ILE A 101 0.36 5.50 6.88
CA ILE A 101 -0.70 4.51 7.08
C ILE A 101 -0.34 3.25 6.29
N LEU A 102 0.03 2.20 6.99
CA LEU A 102 0.52 0.94 6.42
C LEU A 102 -0.53 -0.16 6.60
N SER A 103 -0.96 -0.78 5.53
CA SER A 103 -2.12 -1.68 5.52
C SER A 103 -1.79 -3.03 4.90
N GLY A 104 -2.19 -4.12 5.59
CA GLY A 104 -2.15 -5.49 5.07
C GLY A 104 -0.75 -5.96 4.68
N GLN A 105 0.27 -5.67 5.51
CA GLN A 105 1.63 -6.10 5.23
C GLN A 105 2.44 -6.31 6.51
N HIS A 106 3.34 -7.30 6.48
CA HIS A 106 4.29 -7.61 7.52
C HIS A 106 5.26 -6.46 7.81
N PRO A 107 5.73 -6.31 9.06
CA PRO A 107 6.87 -5.44 9.37
C PRO A 107 8.12 -5.84 8.56
N PRO A 108 9.01 -4.87 8.22
CA PRO A 108 10.24 -5.16 7.50
C PRO A 108 11.08 -6.29 8.13
N VAL A 109 11.15 -6.35 9.45
CA VAL A 109 11.89 -7.37 10.22
C VAL A 109 11.31 -8.78 10.05
N CYS A 110 10.01 -8.91 9.82
CA CYS A 110 9.31 -10.18 9.62
C CYS A 110 9.18 -10.56 8.15
N PHE A 111 9.50 -9.64 7.21
CA PHE A 111 9.29 -9.87 5.80
C PHE A 111 10.19 -10.98 5.24
N GLN A 112 9.57 -11.94 4.57
CA GLN A 112 10.25 -13.10 3.99
C GLN A 112 10.01 -13.17 2.47
N PRO A 113 10.93 -12.63 1.67
CA PRO A 113 10.76 -12.54 0.21
C PRO A 113 10.47 -13.88 -0.49
N HIS A 114 10.99 -14.99 0.06
CA HIS A 114 10.79 -16.32 -0.52
C HIS A 114 9.31 -16.78 -0.50
N HIS A 115 8.45 -16.18 0.32
CA HIS A 115 7.01 -16.44 0.30
C HIS A 115 6.35 -16.03 -1.03
N TYR A 116 7.00 -15.15 -1.80
CA TYR A 116 6.53 -14.71 -3.12
C TYR A 116 7.18 -15.47 -4.29
N GLY A 117 8.01 -16.47 -4.00
CA GLY A 117 8.69 -17.32 -5.00
C GLY A 117 7.81 -18.49 -5.43
N PHE A 118 6.78 -18.23 -6.27
CA PHE A 118 5.89 -19.28 -6.78
C PHE A 118 6.54 -20.07 -7.91
N GLY A 119 6.51 -21.41 -7.81
CA GLY A 119 7.09 -22.31 -8.79
C GLY A 119 6.26 -22.46 -10.08
N SER A 120 4.98 -22.07 -10.05
CA SER A 120 4.08 -22.13 -11.20
C SER A 120 3.02 -21.01 -11.18
N GLU A 121 2.38 -20.80 -12.34
CA GLU A 121 1.24 -19.87 -12.44
C GLU A 121 0.02 -20.37 -11.67
N GLU A 122 -0.15 -21.68 -11.51
CA GLU A 122 -1.21 -22.29 -10.71
C GLU A 122 -1.03 -21.96 -9.22
N GLU A 123 0.18 -22.05 -8.69
CA GLU A 123 0.48 -21.70 -7.30
C GLU A 123 0.23 -20.21 -7.04
N LEU A 124 0.72 -19.34 -7.93
CA LEU A 124 0.46 -17.91 -7.84
C LEU A 124 -1.04 -17.61 -7.92
N ASN A 125 -1.76 -18.24 -8.84
CA ASN A 125 -3.20 -18.05 -8.95
C ASN A 125 -3.92 -18.49 -7.67
N GLY A 126 -3.55 -19.64 -7.10
CA GLY A 126 -4.09 -20.13 -5.82
C GLY A 126 -3.88 -19.14 -4.69
N TYR A 127 -2.70 -18.55 -4.60
CA TYR A 127 -2.38 -17.50 -3.64
C TYR A 127 -3.26 -16.26 -3.83
N LEU A 128 -3.32 -15.71 -5.07
CA LEU A 128 -4.13 -14.53 -5.36
C LEU A 128 -5.63 -14.76 -5.10
N MET A 129 -6.14 -15.95 -5.41
CA MET A 129 -7.54 -16.31 -5.11
C MET A 129 -7.81 -16.40 -3.61
N LYS A 130 -6.86 -16.92 -2.83
CA LYS A 130 -6.95 -16.98 -1.36
C LYS A 130 -7.02 -15.58 -0.72
N LEU A 131 -6.31 -14.61 -1.31
CA LEU A 131 -6.37 -13.21 -0.87
C LEU A 131 -7.68 -12.48 -1.28
N GLY A 132 -8.53 -13.10 -2.13
CA GLY A 132 -9.69 -12.41 -2.71
C GLY A 132 -9.33 -11.47 -3.85
N GLY A 133 -8.16 -11.70 -4.51
CA GLY A 133 -7.55 -10.75 -5.43
C GLY A 133 -8.30 -10.46 -6.74
N PHE A 134 -9.26 -11.31 -7.14
CA PHE A 134 -10.03 -11.10 -8.37
C PHE A 134 -11.54 -11.17 -8.14
N PRO A 135 -12.29 -10.08 -8.37
CA PRO A 135 -13.74 -10.09 -8.41
C PRO A 135 -14.28 -11.10 -9.45
N GLU A 136 -15.51 -11.59 -9.23
CA GLU A 136 -16.15 -12.60 -10.10
C GLU A 136 -16.21 -12.14 -11.57
N GLU A 137 -16.46 -10.86 -11.81
CA GLU A 137 -16.50 -10.28 -13.15
C GLU A 137 -15.15 -10.38 -13.88
N VAL A 138 -14.05 -10.30 -13.14
CA VAL A 138 -12.69 -10.50 -13.67
C VAL A 138 -12.46 -11.97 -13.97
N GLN A 139 -12.83 -12.87 -13.05
CA GLN A 139 -12.61 -14.31 -13.21
C GLN A 139 -13.37 -14.88 -14.40
N THR A 140 -14.57 -14.36 -14.70
CA THR A 140 -15.41 -14.80 -15.83
C THR A 140 -14.98 -14.19 -17.18
N ASN A 141 -14.17 -13.12 -17.19
CA ASN A 141 -13.63 -12.49 -18.38
C ASN A 141 -12.17 -12.89 -18.61
N LEU A 142 -11.95 -13.91 -19.44
CA LEU A 142 -10.61 -14.48 -19.68
C LEU A 142 -9.56 -13.45 -20.14
N GLN A 143 -9.94 -12.46 -20.95
CA GLN A 143 -9.00 -11.45 -21.44
C GLN A 143 -8.61 -10.50 -20.30
N MET A 144 -9.56 -10.03 -19.51
CA MET A 144 -9.34 -9.19 -18.35
C MET A 144 -8.52 -9.92 -17.28
N PHE A 145 -8.89 -11.17 -17.00
CA PHE A 145 -8.15 -12.02 -16.06
C PHE A 145 -6.68 -12.14 -16.45
N ARG A 146 -6.37 -12.53 -17.70
CA ARG A 146 -4.99 -12.68 -18.17
C ARG A 146 -4.19 -11.38 -18.06
N MET A 147 -4.82 -10.26 -18.39
CA MET A 147 -4.16 -8.94 -18.28
C MET A 147 -3.82 -8.63 -16.83
N LEU A 148 -4.78 -8.72 -15.92
CA LEU A 148 -4.57 -8.41 -14.51
C LEU A 148 -3.63 -9.41 -13.84
N PHE A 149 -3.76 -10.71 -14.16
CA PHE A 149 -2.85 -11.75 -13.66
C PHE A 149 -1.40 -11.47 -14.07
N THR A 150 -1.15 -11.04 -15.31
CA THR A 150 0.19 -10.66 -15.76
C THR A 150 0.77 -9.52 -14.94
N VAL A 151 -0.03 -8.48 -14.68
CA VAL A 151 0.38 -7.34 -13.85
C VAL A 151 0.66 -7.78 -12.41
N CYS A 152 -0.23 -8.58 -11.82
CA CYS A 152 -0.02 -9.15 -10.48
C CYS A 152 1.27 -9.97 -10.41
N ARG A 153 1.50 -10.87 -11.37
CA ARG A 153 2.70 -11.72 -11.43
C ARG A 153 3.98 -10.88 -11.47
N ASP A 154 3.98 -9.83 -12.27
CA ASP A 154 5.16 -8.98 -12.43
C ASP A 154 5.43 -8.17 -11.15
N ASP A 155 4.40 -7.70 -10.45
CA ASP A 155 4.54 -7.03 -9.16
C ASP A 155 4.96 -8.00 -8.03
N ILE A 156 4.42 -9.22 -7.99
CA ILE A 156 4.83 -10.25 -7.03
C ILE A 156 6.32 -10.58 -7.19
N ARG A 157 6.84 -10.59 -8.42
CA ARG A 157 8.28 -10.75 -8.65
C ARG A 157 9.11 -9.59 -8.07
N LEU A 158 8.56 -8.37 -8.01
CA LEU A 158 9.24 -7.28 -7.33
C LEU A 158 9.30 -7.53 -5.82
N LEU A 159 8.25 -8.09 -5.21
CA LEU A 159 8.24 -8.48 -3.79
C LEU A 159 9.23 -9.62 -3.51
N GLU A 160 9.29 -10.65 -4.37
CA GLU A 160 10.28 -11.74 -4.25
C GLU A 160 11.72 -11.22 -4.23
N GLN A 161 12.01 -10.18 -5.02
CA GLN A 161 13.34 -9.57 -5.11
C GLN A 161 13.58 -8.47 -4.07
N TYR A 162 12.53 -8.01 -3.42
CA TYR A 162 12.61 -6.90 -2.48
C TYR A 162 13.38 -7.31 -1.21
N ARG A 163 14.16 -6.38 -0.71
CA ARG A 163 14.84 -6.46 0.58
C ARG A 163 14.61 -5.11 1.27
N PRO A 164 13.85 -5.08 2.37
CA PRO A 164 13.60 -3.85 3.12
C PRO A 164 14.90 -3.19 3.54
N THR A 165 14.94 -1.85 3.48
CA THR A 165 16.09 -1.08 3.99
C THR A 165 16.20 -1.23 5.51
N CYS A 166 15.08 -1.45 6.21
CA CYS A 166 14.97 -1.42 7.67
C CYS A 166 15.41 -0.08 8.27
N ASP A 167 15.42 0.98 7.47
CA ASP A 167 15.68 2.34 7.94
C ASP A 167 14.50 2.85 8.78
N VAL A 168 14.78 3.73 9.73
CA VAL A 168 13.76 4.22 10.66
C VAL A 168 13.09 5.47 10.11
N VAL A 169 11.76 5.44 9.97
CA VAL A 169 10.95 6.62 9.67
C VAL A 169 10.48 7.31 10.95
N GLN A 170 10.40 8.63 10.91
CA GLN A 170 9.96 9.45 12.05
C GLN A 170 8.51 9.91 11.94
N ALA A 171 7.83 9.61 10.84
CA ALA A 171 6.41 9.89 10.67
C ALA A 171 5.57 9.17 11.75
N GLU A 172 4.54 9.82 12.24
CA GLU A 172 3.54 9.16 13.08
C GLU A 172 2.83 8.10 12.24
N THR A 173 2.88 6.85 12.69
CA THR A 173 2.48 5.69 11.90
C THR A 173 1.27 5.01 12.50
N VAL A 174 0.35 4.57 11.66
CA VAL A 174 -0.71 3.61 12.01
C VAL A 174 -0.62 2.40 11.09
N VAL A 175 -0.89 1.23 11.65
CA VAL A 175 -0.88 -0.04 10.92
C VAL A 175 -2.29 -0.62 10.90
N LEU A 176 -2.76 -1.03 9.72
CA LEU A 176 -4.11 -1.53 9.51
C LEU A 176 -4.08 -2.95 8.96
N CYS A 177 -5.01 -3.79 9.40
CA CYS A 177 -5.13 -5.17 8.90
C CYS A 177 -6.57 -5.67 9.02
N GLY A 178 -6.95 -6.65 8.19
CA GLY A 178 -8.15 -7.45 8.40
C GLY A 178 -7.89 -8.57 9.42
N ASP A 179 -8.89 -8.98 10.19
CA ASP A 179 -8.78 -10.09 11.16
C ASP A 179 -8.70 -11.48 10.48
N ASP A 180 -9.05 -11.58 9.19
CA ASP A 180 -8.92 -12.78 8.35
C ASP A 180 -8.01 -12.51 7.13
N ASP A 181 -6.98 -11.68 7.32
CA ASP A 181 -6.00 -11.38 6.26
C ASP A 181 -5.02 -12.54 6.10
N ALA A 182 -5.20 -13.32 5.03
CA ALA A 182 -4.37 -14.50 4.75
C ALA A 182 -2.91 -14.18 4.37
N GLU A 183 -2.58 -12.91 4.05
CA GLU A 183 -1.21 -12.45 3.83
C GLU A 183 -0.47 -12.28 5.15
N VAL A 184 -1.09 -11.57 6.09
CA VAL A 184 -0.48 -11.24 7.38
C VAL A 184 -0.55 -12.42 8.34
N GLY A 185 -1.67 -13.16 8.38
CA GLY A 185 -1.89 -14.29 9.27
C GLY A 185 -1.90 -13.89 10.75
N ASP A 186 -0.71 -13.76 11.38
CA ASP A 186 -0.62 -13.37 12.79
C ASP A 186 -0.55 -11.85 12.95
N THR A 187 -1.67 -11.27 13.37
CA THR A 187 -1.75 -9.82 13.59
C THR A 187 -0.98 -9.33 14.81
N GLU A 188 -0.57 -10.23 15.74
CA GLU A 188 0.23 -9.85 16.90
C GLU A 188 1.64 -9.37 16.48
N GLU A 189 2.16 -9.87 15.35
CA GLU A 189 3.46 -9.46 14.84
C GLU A 189 3.46 -8.01 14.30
N LEU A 190 2.29 -7.43 13.98
CA LEU A 190 2.21 -6.08 13.43
C LEU A 190 2.77 -5.00 14.35
N VAL A 191 2.80 -5.22 15.66
CA VAL A 191 3.43 -4.30 16.62
C VAL A 191 4.93 -4.12 16.35
N LEU A 192 5.59 -5.08 15.69
CA LEU A 192 7.01 -5.02 15.33
C LEU A 192 7.32 -3.98 14.26
N TRP A 193 6.30 -3.37 13.62
CA TRP A 193 6.50 -2.17 12.84
C TRP A 193 7.20 -1.05 13.61
N ARG A 194 7.13 -1.08 14.96
CA ARG A 194 7.85 -0.13 15.83
C ARG A 194 9.37 -0.14 15.64
N GLU A 195 9.94 -1.23 15.15
CA GLU A 195 11.39 -1.31 14.88
C GLU A 195 11.79 -0.38 13.74
N SER A 196 10.93 -0.21 12.72
CA SER A 196 11.15 0.69 11.58
C SER A 196 10.37 2.00 11.69
N ALA A 197 9.33 2.06 12.52
CA ALA A 197 8.47 3.22 12.76
C ALA A 197 8.22 3.40 14.26
N PRO A 198 9.17 3.95 15.04
CA PRO A 198 9.06 4.03 16.51
C PRO A 198 7.88 4.89 16.98
N ASN A 199 7.39 5.80 16.15
CA ASN A 199 6.19 6.60 16.41
C ASN A 199 4.91 5.87 15.97
N LEU A 200 4.85 4.55 16.10
CA LEU A 200 3.65 3.75 15.88
C LEU A 200 2.60 4.11 16.94
N LEU A 201 1.52 4.73 16.49
CA LEU A 201 0.41 5.18 17.34
C LEU A 201 -0.54 4.02 17.65
N GLU A 202 -0.93 3.26 16.62
CA GLU A 202 -1.96 2.22 16.73
C GLU A 202 -1.74 1.11 15.70
N VAL A 203 -2.12 -0.12 16.09
CA VAL A 203 -2.41 -1.23 15.17
C VAL A 203 -3.92 -1.43 15.20
N LYS A 204 -4.61 -1.08 14.12
CA LYS A 204 -6.06 -1.19 13.98
C LYS A 204 -6.43 -2.43 13.17
N ILE A 205 -7.23 -3.30 13.79
CA ILE A 205 -7.77 -4.49 13.12
C ILE A 205 -9.21 -4.22 12.73
N PHE A 206 -9.53 -4.46 11.46
CA PHE A 206 -10.88 -4.43 10.91
C PHE A 206 -11.39 -5.86 10.75
N THR A 207 -12.70 -6.03 10.76
CA THR A 207 -13.29 -7.31 10.35
C THR A 207 -13.17 -7.44 8.83
N GLY A 208 -12.64 -8.56 8.34
CA GLY A 208 -12.54 -8.85 6.90
C GLY A 208 -11.21 -9.44 6.47
N THR A 209 -11.11 -9.69 5.17
CA THR A 209 -9.98 -10.34 4.51
C THR A 209 -8.86 -9.33 4.20
N HIS A 210 -7.92 -9.71 3.32
CA HIS A 210 -6.88 -8.80 2.81
C HIS A 210 -7.45 -7.50 2.22
N PHE A 211 -8.66 -7.54 1.66
CA PHE A 211 -9.33 -6.38 1.08
C PHE A 211 -10.45 -5.79 1.97
N TYR A 212 -10.33 -5.94 3.30
CA TYR A 212 -11.27 -5.43 4.31
C TYR A 212 -11.75 -4.00 4.04
N MET A 213 -10.90 -3.14 3.47
CA MET A 213 -11.26 -1.75 3.16
C MET A 213 -12.38 -1.61 2.11
N ARG A 214 -12.64 -2.66 1.34
CA ARG A 214 -13.78 -2.71 0.41
C ARG A 214 -14.99 -3.39 1.03
N GLU A 215 -14.75 -4.32 1.94
CA GLU A 215 -15.78 -5.05 2.67
C GLU A 215 -16.41 -4.17 3.75
N GLN A 216 -15.61 -3.30 4.37
CA GLN A 216 -15.98 -2.35 5.43
C GLN A 216 -15.77 -0.90 4.99
N GLU A 217 -16.16 -0.54 3.76
CA GLU A 217 -15.79 0.73 3.12
C GLU A 217 -16.15 1.95 3.96
N ALA A 218 -17.34 1.98 4.55
CA ALA A 218 -17.80 3.14 5.36
C ALA A 218 -16.94 3.32 6.62
N ASP A 219 -16.67 2.24 7.35
CA ASP A 219 -15.88 2.27 8.59
C ASP A 219 -14.42 2.60 8.28
N PHE A 220 -13.90 2.06 7.18
CA PHE A 220 -12.56 2.38 6.70
C PHE A 220 -12.42 3.87 6.34
N LEU A 221 -13.34 4.42 5.54
CA LEU A 221 -13.31 5.83 5.16
C LEU A 221 -13.41 6.75 6.38
N HIS A 222 -14.28 6.43 7.33
CA HIS A 222 -14.41 7.18 8.58
C HIS A 222 -13.09 7.15 9.38
N TYR A 223 -12.47 5.98 9.52
CA TYR A 223 -11.20 5.84 10.23
C TYR A 223 -10.07 6.62 9.54
N ILE A 224 -9.95 6.54 8.20
CA ILE A 224 -8.95 7.31 7.45
C ILE A 224 -9.17 8.81 7.64
N GLN A 225 -10.42 9.28 7.61
CA GLN A 225 -10.72 10.68 7.86
C GLN A 225 -10.24 11.12 9.24
N GLN A 226 -10.58 10.38 10.30
CA GLN A 226 -10.12 10.69 11.66
C GLN A 226 -8.61 10.69 11.79
N THR A 227 -7.95 9.72 11.14
CA THR A 227 -6.49 9.61 11.14
C THR A 227 -5.82 10.82 10.49
N ILE A 228 -6.35 11.30 9.37
CA ILE A 228 -5.85 12.47 8.65
C ILE A 228 -6.07 13.76 9.47
N GLU A 229 -7.18 13.85 10.18
CA GLU A 229 -7.54 15.01 11.03
C GLU A 229 -6.77 15.01 12.36
N GLY A 230 -6.06 13.94 12.69
CA GLY A 230 -5.32 13.80 13.95
C GLY A 230 -6.19 13.42 15.13
N GLU A 231 -7.38 12.89 14.89
CA GLU A 231 -8.37 12.50 15.90
C GLU A 231 -8.26 11.01 16.30
N THR A 232 -7.35 10.24 15.71
CA THR A 232 -7.10 8.85 16.11
C THR A 232 -6.58 8.81 17.54
N ALA A 233 -7.23 8.00 18.37
CA ALA A 233 -7.07 7.96 19.82
C ALA A 233 -5.62 7.77 20.26
N VAL A 234 -5.23 8.59 21.23
CA VAL A 234 -4.09 8.36 22.12
C VAL A 234 -4.47 7.28 23.13
#